data_089b5d91e6b3238fd02e4eb48108d41c
#
_entry.id   089b5d91e6b3238fd02e4eb48108d41c
#
_cell.length_a   1.000
_cell.length_b   1.000
_cell.length_c   1.000
_cell.angle_alpha   90.00
_cell.angle_beta   90.00
_cell.angle_gamma   90.00
#
_symmetry.space_group_name_H-M   'P 1'
#
loop_
_entity.id
_entity.type
_entity.pdbx_description
1 polymer ?
#
loop_
_entity_poly.entity_id
_entity_poly.type
_entity_poly.pdbx_seq_one_letter_code
_entity_poly.pdbx_strand_id
1 'polypeptide(L)'
;GRVGVELVCNTKADRLIIDNGVVYGVEAGGVAYECDSVIIAVGGMGYPRLGAEGDGYALAESASHTIIPPSPAMLPLHTRETQFAVCRADTIPKAHIRIDMPKAKGLKAVGDLIFTSNGIRGPVVLDFAREITPLLDKYGEVPLLVSLTQGMNEERIRQKLKEETAKNPHANTIELLSYFLPLSVARVLCEMSGVNGGMPLGKAEGAKRDALIKLLVAVPLTVIGHDGFKAAMITRGGVNLKEIDPKTMQSKLVRGLYFCGEVMDIDGPCGGYNLQWAFSSGYTAGLLQT
;
A
#
# COMPACT_ATOMS: atom_id res chain seq x y z
N GLY A 1 15.27 -30.00 15.20
CA GLY A 1 13.90 -29.59 15.58
C GLY A 1 12.98 -30.80 15.76
N ARG A 2 11.77 -30.62 16.32
CA ARG A 2 10.79 -31.69 16.59
C ARG A 2 10.36 -32.51 15.33
N VAL A 3 10.59 -31.97 14.13
CA VAL A 3 10.13 -32.54 12.84
C VAL A 3 11.29 -32.88 11.89
N GLY A 4 12.53 -32.91 12.37
CA GLY A 4 13.67 -33.29 11.54
C GLY A 4 14.16 -32.24 10.54
N VAL A 5 13.65 -31.00 10.61
CA VAL A 5 14.10 -29.90 9.73
C VAL A 5 15.46 -29.40 10.20
N GLU A 6 16.43 -29.34 9.29
CA GLU A 6 17.70 -28.68 9.47
C GLU A 6 17.58 -27.20 9.05
N LEU A 7 18.07 -26.30 9.91
CA LEU A 7 18.13 -24.87 9.65
C LEU A 7 19.58 -24.44 9.48
N VAL A 8 19.94 -24.00 8.28
CA VAL A 8 21.24 -23.43 7.95
C VAL A 8 21.13 -21.91 7.88
N CYS A 9 21.70 -21.23 8.86
CA CYS A 9 21.68 -19.78 8.97
C CYS A 9 22.91 -19.13 8.33
N ASN A 10 22.80 -17.83 8.00
CA ASN A 10 23.89 -17.03 7.42
C ASN A 10 24.47 -17.65 6.13
N THR A 11 23.63 -18.34 5.38
CA THR A 11 24.03 -19.05 4.17
C THR A 11 23.06 -18.67 3.06
N LYS A 12 23.53 -17.86 2.12
CA LYS A 12 22.74 -17.41 0.96
C LYS A 12 22.75 -18.50 -0.10
N ALA A 13 21.62 -18.76 -0.71
CA ALA A 13 21.53 -19.61 -1.89
C ALA A 13 22.08 -18.83 -3.11
N ASP A 14 23.12 -19.36 -3.74
CA ASP A 14 23.82 -18.69 -4.84
C ASP A 14 23.24 -19.07 -6.20
N ARG A 15 22.91 -20.36 -6.40
CA ARG A 15 22.31 -20.86 -7.64
C ARG A 15 21.60 -22.19 -7.44
N LEU A 16 20.68 -22.48 -8.39
CA LEU A 16 20.05 -23.78 -8.51
C LEU A 16 20.97 -24.75 -9.29
N ILE A 17 20.98 -26.01 -8.90
CA ILE A 17 21.64 -27.10 -9.63
C ILE A 17 20.56 -27.76 -10.48
N ILE A 18 20.58 -27.47 -11.79
CA ILE A 18 19.57 -27.97 -12.75
C ILE A 18 20.31 -28.72 -13.88
N ASP A 19 19.81 -29.90 -14.23
CA ASP A 19 20.25 -30.63 -15.40
C ASP A 19 19.03 -31.21 -16.14
N ASN A 20 19.02 -31.11 -17.48
CA ASN A 20 17.96 -31.60 -18.35
C ASN A 20 16.52 -31.24 -17.90
N GLY A 21 16.31 -30.02 -17.38
CA GLY A 21 15.01 -29.54 -16.92
C GLY A 21 14.53 -30.15 -15.59
N VAL A 22 15.44 -30.67 -14.79
CA VAL A 22 15.19 -31.22 -13.43
C VAL A 22 16.11 -30.52 -12.45
N VAL A 23 15.59 -30.10 -11.29
CA VAL A 23 16.41 -29.59 -10.21
C VAL A 23 17.00 -30.76 -9.40
N TYR A 24 18.27 -30.63 -9.02
CA TYR A 24 19.01 -31.61 -8.22
C TYR A 24 19.55 -31.02 -6.93
N GLY A 25 19.40 -29.71 -6.71
CA GLY A 25 19.88 -29.10 -5.48
C GLY A 25 20.05 -27.61 -5.59
N VAL A 26 20.70 -27.08 -4.56
CA VAL A 26 21.06 -25.65 -4.41
C VAL A 26 22.54 -25.55 -4.03
N GLU A 27 23.25 -24.64 -4.64
CA GLU A 27 24.57 -24.22 -4.16
C GLU A 27 24.45 -23.01 -3.26
N ALA A 28 25.10 -23.06 -2.11
CA ALA A 28 25.09 -21.98 -1.13
C ALA A 28 26.47 -21.89 -0.43
N GLY A 29 27.11 -20.72 -0.50
CA GLY A 29 28.42 -20.52 0.09
C GLY A 29 29.51 -21.46 -0.45
N GLY A 30 29.42 -21.89 -1.71
CA GLY A 30 30.36 -22.82 -2.34
C GLY A 30 30.14 -24.32 -1.96
N VAL A 31 29.05 -24.64 -1.24
CA VAL A 31 28.65 -26.00 -0.89
C VAL A 31 27.40 -26.37 -1.70
N ALA A 32 27.41 -27.56 -2.32
CA ALA A 32 26.25 -28.13 -2.99
C ALA A 32 25.38 -28.90 -1.97
N TYR A 33 24.10 -28.55 -1.92
CA TYR A 33 23.07 -29.25 -1.16
C TYR A 33 22.19 -30.01 -2.17
N GLU A 34 22.45 -31.31 -2.29
CA GLU A 34 21.68 -32.17 -3.21
C GLU A 34 20.31 -32.50 -2.62
N CYS A 35 19.28 -32.48 -3.47
CA CYS A 35 17.91 -32.81 -3.09
C CYS A 35 17.04 -33.16 -4.32
N ASP A 36 15.91 -33.78 -4.08
CA ASP A 36 14.92 -34.14 -5.12
C ASP A 36 13.98 -32.98 -5.49
N SER A 37 13.88 -31.99 -4.60
CA SER A 37 12.98 -30.85 -4.79
C SER A 37 13.51 -29.59 -4.10
N VAL A 38 13.28 -28.43 -4.72
CA VAL A 38 13.60 -27.10 -4.18
C VAL A 38 12.33 -26.24 -4.16
N ILE A 39 12.05 -25.59 -3.03
CA ILE A 39 10.99 -24.62 -2.89
C ILE A 39 11.57 -23.23 -2.71
N ILE A 40 11.33 -22.32 -3.64
CA ILE A 40 11.71 -20.91 -3.51
C ILE A 40 10.61 -20.16 -2.73
N ALA A 41 10.91 -19.78 -1.49
CA ALA A 41 9.98 -19.17 -0.53
C ALA A 41 10.56 -17.90 0.10
N VAL A 42 11.41 -17.16 -0.63
CA VAL A 42 12.24 -16.07 -0.10
C VAL A 42 11.54 -14.70 -0.08
N GLY A 43 10.26 -14.65 -0.49
CA GLY A 43 9.49 -13.41 -0.51
C GLY A 43 9.86 -12.49 -1.67
N GLY A 44 9.54 -11.20 -1.51
CA GLY A 44 9.78 -10.16 -2.50
C GLY A 44 10.96 -9.25 -2.17
N MET A 45 10.75 -7.91 -2.31
CA MET A 45 11.77 -6.88 -2.08
C MET A 45 11.37 -5.87 -0.98
N GLY A 46 10.21 -6.06 -0.36
CA GLY A 46 9.73 -5.17 0.72
C GLY A 46 10.58 -5.31 1.98
N TYR A 47 10.93 -4.17 2.60
CA TYR A 47 11.77 -4.13 3.80
C TYR A 47 13.14 -4.84 3.64
N PRO A 48 14.01 -4.40 2.74
CA PRO A 48 15.30 -5.07 2.46
C PRO A 48 16.19 -5.25 3.69
N ARG A 49 16.02 -4.40 4.72
CA ARG A 49 16.72 -4.56 6.01
C ARG A 49 16.38 -5.86 6.76
N LEU A 50 15.29 -6.54 6.38
CA LEU A 50 14.86 -7.82 6.92
C LEU A 50 15.29 -9.01 6.05
N GLY A 51 16.08 -8.76 4.99
CA GLY A 51 16.63 -9.79 4.11
C GLY A 51 15.82 -10.03 2.82
N ALA A 52 14.78 -9.25 2.55
CA ALA A 52 14.00 -9.33 1.31
C ALA A 52 14.70 -8.51 0.20
N GLU A 53 15.70 -9.10 -0.46
CA GLU A 53 16.55 -8.42 -1.45
C GLU A 53 16.20 -8.79 -2.90
N GLY A 54 15.22 -9.68 -3.11
CA GLY A 54 14.82 -10.13 -4.45
C GLY A 54 15.68 -11.27 -5.02
N ASP A 55 16.46 -11.95 -4.21
CA ASP A 55 17.34 -13.06 -4.62
C ASP A 55 16.57 -14.19 -5.32
N GLY A 56 15.32 -14.42 -4.89
CA GLY A 56 14.43 -15.42 -5.52
C GLY A 56 14.16 -15.18 -7.00
N TYR A 57 14.17 -13.91 -7.43
CA TYR A 57 13.99 -13.57 -8.83
C TYR A 57 15.18 -14.01 -9.69
N ALA A 58 16.40 -13.78 -9.22
CA ALA A 58 17.61 -14.23 -9.91
C ALA A 58 17.67 -15.77 -9.98
N LEU A 59 17.29 -16.47 -8.91
CA LEU A 59 17.20 -17.94 -8.92
C LEU A 59 16.15 -18.42 -9.93
N ALA A 60 14.98 -17.80 -10.00
CA ALA A 60 13.93 -18.14 -10.94
C ALA A 60 14.33 -17.84 -12.39
N GLU A 61 14.99 -16.71 -12.67
CA GLU A 61 15.54 -16.37 -13.99
C GLU A 61 16.56 -17.41 -14.45
N SER A 62 17.44 -17.89 -13.53
CA SER A 62 18.41 -18.93 -13.83
C SER A 62 17.74 -20.27 -14.23
N ALA A 63 16.50 -20.49 -13.80
CA ALA A 63 15.65 -21.60 -14.18
C ALA A 63 14.74 -21.28 -15.40
N SER A 64 15.05 -20.21 -16.14
CA SER A 64 14.33 -19.75 -17.35
C SER A 64 12.91 -19.23 -17.09
N HIS A 65 12.57 -18.90 -15.86
CA HIS A 65 11.29 -18.25 -15.56
C HIS A 65 11.32 -16.77 -15.94
N THR A 66 10.19 -16.31 -16.46
CA THR A 66 9.94 -14.89 -16.73
C THR A 66 9.64 -14.15 -15.44
N ILE A 67 10.34 -13.06 -15.18
CA ILE A 67 10.03 -12.16 -14.05
C ILE A 67 9.24 -10.96 -14.55
N ILE A 68 8.02 -10.81 -14.05
CA ILE A 68 7.25 -9.58 -14.19
C ILE A 68 7.94 -8.51 -13.32
N PRO A 69 8.29 -7.33 -13.88
CA PRO A 69 9.12 -6.36 -13.19
C PRO A 69 8.61 -6.02 -11.79
N PRO A 70 9.41 -6.22 -10.73
CA PRO A 70 9.01 -5.92 -9.37
C PRO A 70 8.80 -4.42 -9.15
N SER A 71 7.73 -4.05 -8.47
CA SER A 71 7.45 -2.67 -8.06
C SER A 71 6.94 -2.62 -6.61
N PRO A 72 7.25 -1.54 -5.87
CA PRO A 72 6.79 -1.40 -4.51
C PRO A 72 5.28 -1.18 -4.45
N ALA A 73 4.58 -1.88 -3.57
CA ALA A 73 3.15 -1.75 -3.37
C ALA A 73 2.80 -1.69 -1.88
N MET A 74 1.57 -1.25 -1.57
CA MET A 74 1.09 -1.04 -0.21
C MET A 74 2.06 -0.16 0.61
N LEU A 75 2.24 1.08 0.18
CA LEU A 75 3.21 2.00 0.76
C LEU A 75 2.60 3.38 1.05
N PRO A 76 3.16 4.13 2.03
CA PRO A 76 2.83 5.53 2.25
C PRO A 76 3.21 6.40 1.04
N LEU A 77 2.43 7.45 0.82
CA LEU A 77 2.64 8.40 -0.26
C LEU A 77 3.03 9.78 0.30
N HIS A 78 4.03 10.40 -0.31
CA HIS A 78 4.45 11.76 0.01
C HIS A 78 3.59 12.76 -0.75
N THR A 79 3.19 13.84 -0.08
CA THR A 79 2.41 14.92 -0.68
C THR A 79 3.16 16.25 -0.63
N ARG A 80 2.83 17.12 -1.58
CA ARG A 80 3.39 18.49 -1.65
C ARG A 80 2.90 19.36 -0.50
N GLU A 81 1.69 19.10 -0.02
CA GLU A 81 0.98 19.92 0.97
C GLU A 81 1.49 19.61 2.39
N THR A 82 2.46 20.42 2.86
CA THR A 82 3.16 20.21 4.14
C THR A 82 2.38 20.69 5.36
N GLN A 83 1.33 21.49 5.18
CA GLN A 83 0.50 22.00 6.29
C GLN A 83 -0.18 20.90 7.09
N PHE A 84 -0.39 19.72 6.50
CA PHE A 84 -0.94 18.56 7.20
C PHE A 84 0.07 17.78 8.06
N ALA A 85 1.34 18.17 8.06
CA ALA A 85 2.36 17.53 8.90
C ALA A 85 2.04 17.63 10.41
N VAL A 86 1.37 18.71 10.83
CA VAL A 86 0.91 18.88 12.22
C VAL A 86 -0.22 17.92 12.61
N CYS A 87 -0.89 17.33 11.61
CA CYS A 87 -1.94 16.32 11.79
C CYS A 87 -1.38 14.89 11.85
N ARG A 88 -0.07 14.73 12.04
CA ARG A 88 0.59 13.42 12.08
C ARG A 88 -0.09 12.47 13.08
N ALA A 89 -0.44 11.29 12.62
CA ALA A 89 -1.18 10.24 13.30
C ALA A 89 -2.69 10.46 13.44
N ASP A 90 -3.22 11.61 13.03
CA ASP A 90 -4.67 11.78 12.95
C ASP A 90 -5.26 10.87 11.87
N THR A 91 -6.37 10.23 12.22
CA THR A 91 -7.09 9.31 11.35
C THR A 91 -8.40 9.92 10.89
N ILE A 92 -8.65 9.90 9.59
CA ILE A 92 -9.93 10.23 8.99
C ILE A 92 -10.63 8.92 8.59
N PRO A 93 -11.68 8.51 9.34
CA PRO A 93 -12.38 7.29 9.02
C PRO A 93 -13.20 7.44 7.73
N LYS A 94 -13.18 6.39 6.90
CA LYS A 94 -13.94 6.33 5.64
C LYS A 94 -13.73 7.56 4.75
N ALA A 95 -12.48 8.05 4.66
CA ALA A 95 -12.13 9.09 3.70
C ALA A 95 -12.38 8.59 2.27
N HIS A 96 -12.88 9.47 1.40
CA HIS A 96 -13.02 9.17 -0.02
C HIS A 96 -11.88 9.84 -0.78
N ILE A 97 -11.06 9.06 -1.46
CA ILE A 97 -9.95 9.55 -2.29
C ILE A 97 -10.30 9.33 -3.75
N ARG A 98 -10.06 10.32 -4.59
CA ARG A 98 -10.13 10.18 -6.05
C ARG A 98 -8.96 10.87 -6.72
N ILE A 99 -8.52 10.33 -7.85
CA ILE A 99 -7.50 10.95 -8.68
C ILE A 99 -8.14 12.07 -9.50
N ASP A 100 -7.53 13.26 -9.47
CA ASP A 100 -8.02 14.43 -10.19
C ASP A 100 -7.27 14.64 -11.52
N MET A 101 -7.29 13.61 -12.36
CA MET A 101 -6.68 13.62 -13.69
C MET A 101 -7.70 13.18 -14.74
N PRO A 102 -7.76 13.85 -15.92
CA PRO A 102 -8.72 13.50 -16.98
C PRO A 102 -8.69 12.04 -17.41
N LYS A 103 -7.49 11.44 -17.48
CA LYS A 103 -7.26 10.04 -17.90
C LYS A 103 -7.51 9.02 -16.79
N ALA A 104 -7.77 9.45 -15.57
CA ALA A 104 -7.94 8.59 -14.40
C ALA A 104 -9.20 8.88 -13.57
N LYS A 105 -10.20 9.59 -14.18
CA LYS A 105 -11.42 10.05 -13.50
C LYS A 105 -12.26 8.98 -12.79
N GLY A 106 -12.11 7.71 -13.16
CA GLY A 106 -12.84 6.61 -12.54
C GLY A 106 -12.16 6.03 -11.30
N LEU A 107 -10.88 6.36 -11.06
CA LEU A 107 -10.09 5.77 -9.98
C LEU A 107 -10.40 6.48 -8.66
N LYS A 108 -10.97 5.72 -7.74
CA LYS A 108 -11.38 6.19 -6.41
C LYS A 108 -11.29 5.05 -5.40
N ALA A 109 -11.07 5.40 -4.15
CA ALA A 109 -11.04 4.47 -3.03
C ALA A 109 -11.70 5.08 -1.79
N VAL A 110 -12.15 4.22 -0.88
CA VAL A 110 -12.78 4.60 0.38
C VAL A 110 -12.19 3.76 1.51
N GLY A 111 -11.82 4.41 2.61
CA GLY A 111 -11.28 3.76 3.80
C GLY A 111 -10.57 4.74 4.72
N ASP A 112 -9.92 4.23 5.75
CA ASP A 112 -9.27 5.07 6.74
C ASP A 112 -7.96 5.65 6.20
N LEU A 113 -7.85 6.99 6.26
CA LEU A 113 -6.69 7.77 5.90
C LEU A 113 -5.98 8.26 7.16
N ILE A 114 -4.67 8.22 7.18
CA ILE A 114 -3.83 8.71 8.28
C ILE A 114 -2.83 9.70 7.71
N PHE A 115 -2.75 10.90 8.29
CA PHE A 115 -1.71 11.88 7.94
C PHE A 115 -0.36 11.48 8.53
N THR A 116 0.72 11.82 7.81
CA THR A 116 2.11 11.62 8.25
C THR A 116 2.86 12.96 8.25
N SER A 117 4.11 12.97 8.64
CA SER A 117 4.95 14.18 8.60
C SER A 117 5.20 14.70 7.18
N ASN A 118 5.08 13.86 6.17
CA ASN A 118 5.42 14.18 4.78
C ASN A 118 4.37 13.72 3.75
N GLY A 119 3.18 13.33 4.23
CA GLY A 119 2.12 12.90 3.30
C GLY A 119 1.00 12.11 3.99
N ILE A 120 0.61 11.02 3.36
CA ILE A 120 -0.55 10.21 3.76
C ILE A 120 -0.23 8.70 3.77
N ARG A 121 -0.93 7.98 4.66
CA ARG A 121 -0.94 6.51 4.77
C ARG A 121 -2.32 6.03 5.24
N GLY A 122 -2.40 4.81 5.68
CA GLY A 122 -3.63 4.15 6.15
C GLY A 122 -4.15 3.17 5.12
N PRO A 123 -5.09 2.28 5.49
CA PRO A 123 -5.56 1.20 4.62
C PRO A 123 -5.96 1.66 3.22
N VAL A 124 -6.72 2.77 3.12
CA VAL A 124 -7.16 3.30 1.83
C VAL A 124 -5.99 3.76 0.94
N VAL A 125 -4.95 4.34 1.55
CA VAL A 125 -3.78 4.83 0.81
C VAL A 125 -2.91 3.65 0.38
N LEU A 126 -2.69 2.68 1.28
CA LEU A 126 -1.90 1.49 0.99
C LEU A 126 -2.48 0.71 -0.19
N ASP A 127 -3.79 0.47 -0.19
CA ASP A 127 -4.45 -0.23 -1.29
C ASP A 127 -4.48 0.59 -2.58
N PHE A 128 -4.74 1.91 -2.46
CA PHE A 128 -4.86 2.78 -3.62
C PHE A 128 -3.50 3.19 -4.22
N ALA A 129 -2.41 3.01 -3.50
CA ALA A 129 -1.05 3.26 -4.00
C ALA A 129 -0.75 2.48 -5.29
N ARG A 130 -1.33 1.28 -5.46
CA ARG A 130 -1.19 0.47 -6.68
C ARG A 130 -1.70 1.17 -7.97
N GLU A 131 -2.68 2.06 -7.83
CA GLU A 131 -3.22 2.85 -8.94
C GLU A 131 -2.42 4.16 -9.12
N ILE A 132 -1.85 4.67 -8.05
CA ILE A 132 -1.14 5.95 -8.02
C ILE A 132 0.30 5.81 -8.50
N THR A 133 1.04 4.77 -8.07
CA THR A 133 2.47 4.64 -8.39
C THR A 133 2.77 4.57 -9.89
N PRO A 134 2.01 3.85 -10.75
CA PRO A 134 2.26 3.88 -12.18
C PRO A 134 1.98 5.25 -12.83
N LEU A 135 1.04 6.02 -12.27
CA LEU A 135 0.77 7.38 -12.74
C LEU A 135 1.87 8.34 -12.29
N LEU A 136 2.37 8.14 -11.06
CA LEU A 136 3.48 8.93 -10.52
C LEU A 136 4.76 8.71 -11.35
N ASP A 137 5.10 7.48 -11.68
CA ASP A 137 6.24 7.14 -12.54
C ASP A 137 6.12 7.78 -13.92
N LYS A 138 4.90 7.84 -14.46
CA LYS A 138 4.64 8.38 -15.79
C LYS A 138 4.57 9.91 -15.85
N TYR A 139 4.00 10.56 -14.84
CA TYR A 139 3.67 11.99 -14.88
C TYR A 139 4.46 12.82 -13.87
N GLY A 140 5.22 12.21 -12.97
CA GLY A 140 6.01 12.86 -11.92
C GLY A 140 5.20 13.34 -10.73
N GLU A 141 3.88 13.53 -10.88
CA GLU A 141 2.97 13.92 -9.82
C GLU A 141 1.55 13.44 -10.09
N VAL A 142 0.77 13.21 -9.02
CA VAL A 142 -0.62 12.74 -9.12
C VAL A 142 -1.50 13.58 -8.21
N PRO A 143 -2.33 14.49 -8.75
CA PRO A 143 -3.29 15.24 -7.97
C PRO A 143 -4.44 14.36 -7.48
N LEU A 144 -4.77 14.50 -6.21
CA LEU A 144 -5.86 13.83 -5.52
C LEU A 144 -6.87 14.85 -4.99
N LEU A 145 -8.11 14.42 -4.87
CA LEU A 145 -9.14 15.09 -4.08
C LEU A 145 -9.62 14.15 -2.99
N VAL A 146 -9.53 14.61 -1.74
CA VAL A 146 -9.82 13.82 -0.55
C VAL A 146 -11.01 14.41 0.20
N SER A 147 -12.12 13.68 0.27
CA SER A 147 -13.23 14.02 1.16
C SER A 147 -12.92 13.53 2.58
N LEU A 148 -12.88 14.46 3.53
CA LEU A 148 -12.65 14.17 4.95
C LEU A 148 -13.95 13.86 5.71
N THR A 149 -15.09 13.92 5.03
CA THR A 149 -16.43 13.84 5.60
C THR A 149 -17.25 12.68 5.03
N GLN A 150 -16.61 11.54 4.83
CA GLN A 150 -17.24 10.29 4.38
C GLN A 150 -18.03 10.44 3.06
N GLY A 151 -17.53 11.27 2.15
CA GLY A 151 -18.15 11.50 0.86
C GLY A 151 -19.42 12.35 0.88
N MET A 152 -19.68 13.09 1.97
CA MET A 152 -20.79 14.06 1.97
C MET A 152 -20.56 15.14 0.92
N ASN A 153 -21.63 15.58 0.26
CA ASN A 153 -21.62 16.73 -0.64
C ASN A 153 -21.72 18.04 0.16
N GLU A 154 -21.52 19.18 -0.51
CA GLU A 154 -21.56 20.51 0.13
C GLU A 154 -22.90 20.79 0.83
N GLU A 155 -24.02 20.42 0.23
CA GLU A 155 -25.33 20.65 0.80
C GLU A 155 -25.52 19.91 2.12
N ARG A 156 -25.14 18.63 2.17
CA ARG A 156 -25.22 17.82 3.37
C ARG A 156 -24.28 18.31 4.46
N ILE A 157 -23.09 18.81 4.09
CA ILE A 157 -22.16 19.44 5.05
C ILE A 157 -22.76 20.73 5.61
N ARG A 158 -23.34 21.59 4.77
CA ARG A 158 -24.02 22.83 5.22
C ARG A 158 -25.15 22.50 6.20
N GLN A 159 -25.95 21.49 5.90
CA GLN A 159 -27.02 21.06 6.78
C GLN A 159 -26.48 20.57 8.12
N LYS A 160 -25.45 19.68 8.09
CA LYS A 160 -24.81 19.17 9.30
C LYS A 160 -24.20 20.27 10.16
N LEU A 161 -23.48 21.21 9.56
CA LEU A 161 -22.92 22.36 10.28
C LEU A 161 -23.99 23.23 10.92
N LYS A 162 -25.12 23.43 10.23
CA LYS A 162 -26.28 24.15 10.78
C LYS A 162 -26.90 23.43 11.98
N GLU A 163 -27.05 22.13 11.90
CA GLU A 163 -27.58 21.28 13.01
C GLU A 163 -26.65 21.31 14.24
N GLU A 164 -25.35 21.16 14.03
CA GLU A 164 -24.37 21.20 15.13
C GLU A 164 -24.24 22.61 15.74
N THR A 165 -24.34 23.68 14.92
CA THR A 165 -24.39 25.05 15.43
C THR A 165 -25.64 25.30 16.28
N ALA A 166 -26.79 24.74 15.90
CA ALA A 166 -28.02 24.88 16.68
C ALA A 166 -27.92 24.18 18.05
N LYS A 167 -27.23 23.05 18.13
CA LYS A 167 -26.96 22.32 19.39
C LYS A 167 -25.93 23.04 20.27
N ASN A 168 -24.97 23.72 19.65
CA ASN A 168 -23.82 24.34 20.30
C ASN A 168 -23.64 25.80 19.84
N PRO A 169 -24.55 26.73 20.23
CA PRO A 169 -24.59 28.11 19.68
C PRO A 169 -23.36 28.95 19.99
N HIS A 170 -22.60 28.58 21.03
CA HIS A 170 -21.40 29.29 21.47
C HIS A 170 -20.10 28.67 20.95
N ALA A 171 -20.17 27.53 20.27
CA ALA A 171 -18.99 26.85 19.74
C ALA A 171 -18.29 27.75 18.69
N ASN A 172 -16.97 27.85 18.78
CA ASN A 172 -16.18 28.41 17.72
C ASN A 172 -16.06 27.42 16.53
N THR A 173 -15.52 27.87 15.40
CA THR A 173 -15.48 27.05 14.19
C THR A 173 -14.64 25.77 14.36
N ILE A 174 -13.50 25.84 15.06
CA ILE A 174 -12.65 24.67 15.32
C ILE A 174 -13.40 23.66 16.19
N GLU A 175 -14.04 24.10 17.26
CA GLU A 175 -14.87 23.25 18.13
C GLU A 175 -16.00 22.59 17.34
N LEU A 176 -16.69 23.37 16.50
CA LEU A 176 -17.77 22.87 15.64
C LEU A 176 -17.28 21.75 14.70
N LEU A 177 -16.11 21.93 14.07
CA LEU A 177 -15.52 20.92 13.19
C LEU A 177 -15.02 19.69 13.97
N SER A 178 -14.57 19.85 15.21
CA SER A 178 -14.02 18.76 16.01
C SER A 178 -15.05 17.71 16.43
N TYR A 179 -16.35 17.96 16.26
CA TYR A 179 -17.40 16.94 16.43
C TYR A 179 -17.34 15.81 15.38
N PHE A 180 -16.62 16.01 14.28
CA PHE A 180 -16.52 15.00 13.22
C PHE A 180 -15.14 14.91 12.54
N LEU A 181 -14.18 15.75 12.94
CA LEU A 181 -12.79 15.72 12.48
C LEU A 181 -11.81 15.82 13.65
N PRO A 182 -10.58 15.31 13.54
CA PRO A 182 -9.52 15.62 14.49
C PRO A 182 -9.28 17.13 14.62
N LEU A 183 -8.98 17.58 15.84
CA LEU A 183 -8.83 19.00 16.15
C LEU A 183 -7.73 19.70 15.33
N SER A 184 -6.62 19.01 15.11
CA SER A 184 -5.51 19.50 14.28
C SER A 184 -5.92 19.69 12.81
N VAL A 185 -6.69 18.76 12.26
CA VAL A 185 -7.24 18.83 10.89
C VAL A 185 -8.22 20.00 10.80
N ALA A 186 -9.09 20.19 11.79
CA ALA A 186 -10.03 21.31 11.83
C ALA A 186 -9.27 22.66 11.80
N ARG A 187 -8.16 22.78 12.53
CA ARG A 187 -7.30 23.98 12.53
C ARG A 187 -6.70 24.24 11.15
N VAL A 188 -6.08 23.24 10.54
CA VAL A 188 -5.49 23.35 9.21
C VAL A 188 -6.53 23.77 8.17
N LEU A 189 -7.74 23.22 8.21
CA LEU A 189 -8.80 23.60 7.27
C LEU A 189 -9.27 25.04 7.48
N CYS A 190 -9.35 25.52 8.72
CA CYS A 190 -9.64 26.92 9.02
C CYS A 190 -8.56 27.85 8.44
N GLU A 191 -7.28 27.52 8.63
CA GLU A 191 -6.15 28.29 8.07
C GLU A 191 -6.20 28.31 6.54
N MET A 192 -6.37 27.16 5.89
CA MET A 192 -6.44 27.05 4.44
C MET A 192 -7.61 27.83 3.82
N SER A 193 -8.75 27.89 4.51
CA SER A 193 -9.94 28.63 4.06
C SER A 193 -9.93 30.10 4.41
N GLY A 194 -8.99 30.54 5.26
CA GLY A 194 -8.95 31.90 5.83
C GLY A 194 -10.06 32.18 6.84
N VAL A 195 -10.71 31.15 7.38
CA VAL A 195 -11.71 31.28 8.45
C VAL A 195 -10.99 31.45 9.79
N ASN A 196 -11.41 32.46 10.58
CA ASN A 196 -10.94 32.56 11.96
C ASN A 196 -11.57 31.45 12.80
N GLY A 197 -10.78 30.40 13.07
CA GLY A 197 -11.23 29.20 13.79
C GLY A 197 -11.70 29.47 15.23
N GLY A 198 -11.24 30.54 15.86
CA GLY A 198 -11.66 30.96 17.21
C GLY A 198 -12.99 31.72 17.27
N MET A 199 -13.64 31.95 16.12
CA MET A 199 -14.94 32.62 16.04
C MET A 199 -16.04 31.66 15.59
N PRO A 200 -17.31 31.90 15.96
CA PRO A 200 -18.44 31.16 15.44
C PRO A 200 -18.50 31.22 13.90
N LEU A 201 -18.77 30.08 13.24
CA LEU A 201 -18.79 29.96 11.77
C LEU A 201 -19.76 30.95 11.11
N GLY A 202 -20.88 31.29 11.76
CA GLY A 202 -21.86 32.25 11.27
C GLY A 202 -21.31 33.68 11.12
N LYS A 203 -20.21 34.01 11.81
CA LYS A 203 -19.52 35.30 11.70
C LYS A 203 -18.44 35.34 10.63
N ALA A 204 -18.13 34.18 10.01
CA ALA A 204 -17.17 34.11 8.93
C ALA A 204 -17.77 34.75 7.65
N GLU A 205 -16.91 35.42 6.89
CA GLU A 205 -17.21 35.93 5.55
C GLU A 205 -17.72 34.79 4.64
N GLY A 206 -18.74 35.06 3.83
CA GLY A 206 -19.39 34.06 2.99
C GLY A 206 -18.41 33.27 2.11
N ALA A 207 -17.51 33.98 1.42
CA ALA A 207 -16.51 33.36 0.55
C ALA A 207 -15.56 32.41 1.31
N LYS A 208 -15.12 32.79 2.51
CA LYS A 208 -14.23 31.93 3.36
C LYS A 208 -14.97 30.70 3.89
N ARG A 209 -16.23 30.91 4.29
CA ARG A 209 -17.11 29.79 4.71
C ARG A 209 -17.34 28.80 3.57
N ASP A 210 -17.56 29.28 2.35
CA ASP A 210 -17.72 28.44 1.17
C ASP A 210 -16.43 27.71 0.80
N ALA A 211 -15.27 28.37 0.94
CA ALA A 211 -13.96 27.73 0.79
C ALA A 211 -13.76 26.59 1.81
N LEU A 212 -14.10 26.82 3.09
CA LEU A 212 -14.04 25.78 4.11
C LEU A 212 -14.91 24.57 3.77
N ILE A 213 -16.15 24.79 3.32
CA ILE A 213 -17.07 23.71 2.93
C ILE A 213 -16.51 22.93 1.74
N LYS A 214 -15.94 23.59 0.75
CA LYS A 214 -15.28 22.93 -0.38
C LYS A 214 -14.11 22.06 0.07
N LEU A 215 -13.28 22.55 1.00
CA LEU A 215 -12.19 21.76 1.57
C LEU A 215 -12.69 20.51 2.35
N LEU A 216 -13.81 20.62 3.07
CA LEU A 216 -14.42 19.46 3.75
C LEU A 216 -14.85 18.37 2.78
N VAL A 217 -15.33 18.75 1.60
CA VAL A 217 -15.74 17.82 0.52
C VAL A 217 -14.55 17.29 -0.26
N ALA A 218 -13.54 18.13 -0.54
CA ALA A 218 -12.47 17.81 -1.48
C ALA A 218 -11.20 18.61 -1.16
N VAL A 219 -10.40 18.12 -0.22
CA VAL A 219 -9.06 18.64 0.04
C VAL A 219 -8.15 18.27 -1.13
N PRO A 220 -7.53 19.24 -1.80
CA PRO A 220 -6.53 18.94 -2.81
C PRO A 220 -5.24 18.48 -2.14
N LEU A 221 -4.72 17.34 -2.56
CA LEU A 221 -3.40 16.82 -2.21
C LEU A 221 -2.69 16.40 -3.49
N THR A 222 -1.39 16.65 -3.59
CA THR A 222 -0.60 16.26 -4.75
C THR A 222 0.45 15.26 -4.33
N VAL A 223 0.31 14.00 -4.76
CA VAL A 223 1.33 12.98 -4.54
C VAL A 223 2.55 13.31 -5.41
N ILE A 224 3.71 13.36 -4.78
CA ILE A 224 4.99 13.72 -5.42
C ILE A 224 6.08 12.64 -5.24
N GLY A 225 5.82 11.56 -4.52
CA GLY A 225 6.79 10.51 -4.28
C GLY A 225 6.37 9.47 -3.25
N HIS A 226 7.30 8.56 -2.99
CA HIS A 226 7.23 7.51 -1.96
C HIS A 226 8.65 6.98 -1.64
N ASP A 227 8.81 6.21 -0.56
CA ASP A 227 10.10 5.67 -0.12
C ASP A 227 10.50 4.33 -0.80
N GLY A 228 9.77 3.93 -1.84
CA GLY A 228 10.05 2.70 -2.57
C GLY A 228 9.97 1.45 -1.71
N PHE A 229 10.79 0.45 -2.02
CA PHE A 229 10.83 -0.81 -1.28
C PHE A 229 11.20 -0.67 0.21
N LYS A 230 11.82 0.43 0.62
CA LYS A 230 12.14 0.68 2.04
C LYS A 230 10.90 0.79 2.91
N ALA A 231 9.77 1.21 2.34
CA ALA A 231 8.50 1.40 3.03
C ALA A 231 7.35 0.56 2.45
N ALA A 232 7.60 -0.19 1.38
CA ALA A 232 6.61 -1.07 0.78
C ALA A 232 6.33 -2.28 1.66
N MET A 233 5.06 -2.53 1.96
CA MET A 233 4.65 -3.71 2.74
C MET A 233 4.66 -4.99 1.90
N ILE A 234 4.53 -4.85 0.57
CA ILE A 234 4.55 -5.97 -0.39
C ILE A 234 5.26 -5.55 -1.67
N THR A 235 5.66 -6.55 -2.44
CA THR A 235 6.15 -6.43 -3.81
C THR A 235 5.05 -6.84 -4.78
N ARG A 236 4.81 -6.06 -5.80
CA ARG A 236 3.99 -6.37 -6.95
C ARG A 236 4.92 -6.77 -8.08
N GLY A 237 4.53 -7.75 -8.89
CA GLY A 237 5.42 -8.40 -9.85
C GLY A 237 6.08 -9.64 -9.26
N GLY A 238 6.97 -10.28 -9.97
CA GLY A 238 7.63 -11.52 -9.57
C GLY A 238 7.52 -12.63 -10.62
N VAL A 239 7.67 -13.88 -10.19
CA VAL A 239 7.65 -15.04 -11.09
C VAL A 239 6.29 -15.16 -11.76
N ASN A 240 6.29 -15.24 -13.11
CA ASN A 240 5.09 -15.29 -13.93
C ASN A 240 4.23 -16.52 -13.59
N LEU A 241 3.00 -16.28 -13.14
CA LEU A 241 2.04 -17.34 -12.73
C LEU A 241 1.70 -18.34 -13.85
N LYS A 242 1.81 -17.94 -15.12
CA LYS A 242 1.54 -18.85 -16.26
C LYS A 242 2.52 -20.03 -16.33
N GLU A 243 3.69 -19.86 -15.74
CA GLU A 243 4.77 -20.82 -15.73
C GLU A 243 4.78 -21.72 -14.47
N ILE A 244 3.79 -21.53 -13.59
CA ILE A 244 3.61 -22.30 -12.35
C ILE A 244 2.29 -23.06 -12.43
N ASP A 245 2.27 -24.31 -11.96
CA ASP A 245 1.05 -25.07 -11.80
C ASP A 245 0.30 -24.61 -10.53
N PRO A 246 -0.92 -24.06 -10.66
CA PRO A 246 -1.65 -23.52 -9.50
C PRO A 246 -2.15 -24.60 -8.53
N LYS A 247 -2.11 -25.88 -8.90
CA LYS A 247 -2.55 -27.00 -8.03
C LYS A 247 -1.42 -27.51 -7.14
N THR A 248 -0.19 -27.47 -7.65
CA THR A 248 0.99 -28.04 -6.97
C THR A 248 2.02 -26.98 -6.55
N MET A 249 1.92 -25.77 -7.10
CA MET A 249 2.95 -24.72 -7.01
C MET A 249 4.27 -25.09 -7.70
N GLN A 250 4.30 -26.16 -8.50
CA GLN A 250 5.49 -26.61 -9.22
C GLN A 250 5.71 -25.74 -10.48
N SER A 251 6.97 -25.52 -10.81
CA SER A 251 7.40 -25.00 -12.10
C SER A 251 6.94 -25.93 -13.24
N LYS A 252 6.40 -25.31 -14.30
CA LYS A 252 6.13 -26.02 -15.56
C LYS A 252 7.36 -26.15 -16.45
N LEU A 253 8.46 -25.44 -16.10
CA LEU A 253 9.70 -25.39 -16.87
C LEU A 253 10.77 -26.33 -16.31
N VAL A 254 10.81 -26.48 -14.97
CA VAL A 254 11.80 -27.28 -14.26
C VAL A 254 11.12 -28.20 -13.27
N ARG A 255 11.23 -29.50 -13.49
CA ARG A 255 10.68 -30.52 -12.60
C ARG A 255 11.38 -30.49 -11.23
N GLY A 256 10.61 -30.62 -10.16
CA GLY A 256 11.11 -30.60 -8.78
C GLY A 256 11.33 -29.18 -8.22
N LEU A 257 11.17 -28.12 -9.03
CA LEU A 257 11.23 -26.73 -8.58
C LEU A 257 9.84 -26.22 -8.26
N TYR A 258 9.66 -25.60 -7.08
CA TYR A 258 8.40 -25.07 -6.59
C TYR A 258 8.56 -23.60 -6.16
N PHE A 259 7.47 -22.86 -6.19
CA PHE A 259 7.42 -21.46 -5.72
C PHE A 259 6.28 -21.26 -4.73
N CYS A 260 6.47 -20.43 -3.71
CA CYS A 260 5.38 -20.03 -2.81
C CYS A 260 5.57 -18.63 -2.25
N GLY A 261 4.45 -18.00 -1.87
CA GLY A 261 4.45 -16.67 -1.27
C GLY A 261 4.68 -15.55 -2.27
N GLU A 262 5.27 -14.47 -1.79
CA GLU A 262 5.38 -13.18 -2.49
C GLU A 262 6.43 -13.18 -3.62
N VAL A 263 7.23 -14.20 -3.77
CA VAL A 263 8.15 -14.33 -4.92
C VAL A 263 7.38 -14.46 -6.24
N MET A 264 6.13 -14.91 -6.20
CA MET A 264 5.25 -15.03 -7.37
C MET A 264 4.52 -13.71 -7.67
N ASP A 265 4.21 -13.45 -8.96
CA ASP A 265 3.48 -12.26 -9.41
C ASP A 265 2.01 -12.29 -8.95
N ILE A 266 1.80 -12.16 -7.63
CA ILE A 266 0.47 -12.08 -7.03
C ILE A 266 0.50 -11.16 -5.81
N ASP A 267 -0.39 -10.19 -5.80
CA ASP A 267 -0.59 -9.28 -4.68
C ASP A 267 -2.09 -9.11 -4.37
N GLY A 268 -2.43 -9.09 -3.09
CA GLY A 268 -3.78 -8.87 -2.58
C GLY A 268 -3.90 -7.55 -1.83
N PRO A 269 -5.14 -7.09 -1.54
CA PRO A 269 -5.38 -5.87 -0.77
C PRO A 269 -4.92 -6.00 0.69
N CYS A 270 -4.90 -4.85 1.40
CA CYS A 270 -4.69 -4.79 2.85
C CYS A 270 -5.77 -5.61 3.58
N GLY A 271 -5.39 -6.37 4.62
CA GLY A 271 -6.33 -7.21 5.38
C GLY A 271 -5.91 -8.66 5.55
N GLY A 272 -4.63 -8.99 5.35
CA GLY A 272 -4.07 -10.32 5.59
C GLY A 272 -4.09 -11.27 4.37
N TYR A 273 -4.58 -10.82 3.22
CA TYR A 273 -4.64 -11.64 2.00
C TYR A 273 -3.27 -12.13 1.54
N ASN A 274 -2.25 -11.28 1.59
CA ASN A 274 -0.88 -11.64 1.20
C ASN A 274 -0.27 -12.70 2.14
N LEU A 275 -0.51 -12.59 3.44
CA LEU A 275 -0.10 -13.61 4.42
C LEU A 275 -0.86 -14.92 4.20
N GLN A 276 -2.17 -14.86 3.95
CA GLN A 276 -2.97 -16.05 3.66
C GLN A 276 -2.48 -16.73 2.38
N TRP A 277 -2.13 -15.97 1.35
CA TRP A 277 -1.52 -16.49 0.14
C TRP A 277 -0.20 -17.21 0.44
N ALA A 278 0.70 -16.56 1.20
CA ALA A 278 1.98 -17.15 1.57
C ALA A 278 1.81 -18.48 2.31
N PHE A 279 0.89 -18.56 3.29
CA PHE A 279 0.60 -19.80 4.01
C PHE A 279 -0.02 -20.87 3.12
N SER A 280 -1.01 -20.51 2.29
CA SER A 280 -1.72 -21.49 1.45
C SER A 280 -0.83 -22.03 0.34
N SER A 281 -0.08 -21.19 -0.35
CA SER A 281 0.86 -21.61 -1.39
C SER A 281 2.04 -22.40 -0.79
N GLY A 282 2.54 -21.99 0.38
CA GLY A 282 3.59 -22.71 1.10
C GLY A 282 3.15 -24.11 1.53
N TYR A 283 1.92 -24.25 2.04
CA TYR A 283 1.34 -25.55 2.34
C TYR A 283 1.24 -26.44 1.10
N THR A 284 0.71 -25.89 0.00
CA THR A 284 0.54 -26.63 -1.26
C THR A 284 1.89 -27.06 -1.85
N ALA A 285 2.88 -26.16 -1.90
CA ALA A 285 4.23 -26.47 -2.35
C ALA A 285 4.88 -27.58 -1.50
N GLY A 286 4.67 -27.52 -0.17
CA GLY A 286 5.23 -28.49 0.78
C GLY A 286 4.67 -29.91 0.67
N LEU A 287 3.54 -30.11 -0.07
CA LEU A 287 3.03 -31.44 -0.37
C LEU A 287 3.87 -32.17 -1.44
N LEU A 288 4.72 -31.44 -2.16
CA LEU A 288 5.65 -31.97 -3.21
C LEU A 288 4.93 -32.88 -4.24
N GLN A 289 3.72 -32.51 -4.62
CA GLN A 289 2.95 -33.28 -5.64
C GLN A 289 3.56 -33.07 -7.02
N THR A 290 3.77 -34.16 -7.75
CA THR A 290 4.31 -34.17 -9.12
C THR A 290 3.21 -34.40 -10.15
#